data_11831ddc9550b3650de93280a389a90f
#
_entry.id   11831ddc9550b3650de93280a389a90f
#
_cell.length_a   1.000
_cell.length_b   1.000
_cell.length_c   1.000
_cell.angle_alpha   90.00
_cell.angle_beta   90.00
_cell.angle_gamma   90.00
#
_symmetry.space_group_name_H-M   'P 1'
#
loop_
_entity.id
_entity.type
_entity.pdbx_description
1 polymer ?
#
loop_
_entity_poly.entity_id
_entity_poly.type
_entity_poly.pdbx_seq_one_letter_code
_entity_poly.pdbx_strand_id
1 'polypeptide(L)'
;MLLFAACETAPPVQEMSDARQAITVAREAGAADLAAAELAAAEKYLQNAEDKLDDHEYREARNAALEAKLRAQKALQLSETSKDSRGN
;
A
#
# COMPACT_ATOMS: atom_id res chain seq x y z
N MET A 1 -0.14 -25.01 23.59
CA MET A 1 -0.12 -24.38 23.17
C MET A 1 0.07 -24.14 21.99
N LEU A 2 0.06 -23.94 21.23
CA LEU A 2 0.28 -23.59 20.38
C LEU A 2 -0.12 -23.08 19.49
N LEU A 3 -0.26 -22.96 18.72
CA LEU A 3 -0.75 -22.41 18.11
C LEU A 3 -0.58 -21.59 17.20
N PHE A 4 -0.05 -21.30 16.71
CA PHE A 4 0.40 -20.25 16.15
C PHE A 4 0.51 -20.29 14.69
N ALA A 5 0.63 -21.26 14.05
CA ALA A 5 0.70 -21.36 12.62
C ALA A 5 -0.54 -20.88 11.95
N ALA A 6 -1.57 -20.73 12.72
CA ALA A 6 -2.86 -20.28 12.17
C ALA A 6 -2.79 -18.90 11.56
N CYS A 7 -1.77 -18.12 11.90
CA CYS A 7 -1.69 -16.78 11.38
C CYS A 7 -1.58 -16.72 9.87
N GLU A 8 -1.02 -17.76 9.26
CA GLU A 8 -0.79 -17.75 7.82
C GLU A 8 -1.99 -18.21 7.02
N THR A 9 -3.05 -18.61 7.70
CA THR A 9 -4.25 -19.08 7.00
C THR A 9 -5.33 -18.01 6.88
N ALA A 10 -5.12 -16.86 7.49
CA ALA A 10 -6.11 -15.78 7.46
C ALA A 10 -5.80 -14.79 6.35
N PRO A 11 -6.81 -14.39 5.58
CA PRO A 11 -6.61 -13.36 4.55
C PRO A 11 -6.18 -12.04 5.17
N PRO A 12 -5.31 -11.27 4.52
CA PRO A 12 -4.82 -10.00 5.07
C PRO A 12 -5.81 -8.86 4.81
N VAL A 13 -7.01 -8.97 5.35
CA VAL A 13 -8.08 -8.01 5.09
C VAL A 13 -7.72 -6.62 5.58
N GLN A 14 -7.17 -6.54 6.80
CA GLN A 14 -6.83 -5.24 7.37
C GLN A 14 -5.68 -4.59 6.61
N GLU A 15 -4.65 -5.37 6.29
CA GLU A 15 -3.52 -4.81 5.57
C GLU A 15 -3.92 -4.31 4.19
N MET A 16 -4.82 -5.00 3.52
CA MET A 16 -5.28 -4.56 2.21
C MET A 16 -6.15 -3.32 2.31
N SER A 17 -6.98 -3.24 3.33
CA SER A 17 -7.78 -2.05 3.58
C SER A 17 -6.88 -0.84 3.87
N ASP A 18 -5.86 -1.04 4.70
CA ASP A 18 -4.91 0.02 5.02
C ASP A 18 -4.18 0.50 3.77
N ALA A 19 -3.80 -0.44 2.90
CA ALA A 19 -3.10 -0.07 1.66
C ALA A 19 -4.00 0.76 0.75
N ARG A 20 -5.26 0.35 0.61
CA ARG A 20 -6.19 1.10 -0.23
C ARG A 20 -6.41 2.51 0.30
N GLN A 21 -6.54 2.63 1.62
CA GLN A 21 -6.74 3.93 2.23
C GLN A 21 -5.52 4.82 2.04
N ALA A 22 -4.32 4.25 2.21
CA ALA A 22 -3.09 5.01 2.03
C ALA A 22 -2.95 5.52 0.60
N ILE A 23 -3.33 4.69 -0.38
CA ILE A 23 -3.30 5.11 -1.78
C ILE A 23 -4.29 6.24 -2.03
N THR A 24 -5.49 6.14 -1.46
CA THR A 24 -6.50 7.19 -1.62
C THR A 24 -5.98 8.51 -1.04
N VAL A 25 -5.40 8.47 0.14
CA VAL A 25 -4.85 9.68 0.77
C VAL A 25 -3.74 10.28 -0.08
N ALA A 26 -2.87 9.43 -0.63
CA ALA A 26 -1.79 9.92 -1.50
C ALA A 26 -2.35 10.59 -2.75
N ARG A 27 -3.38 10.00 -3.36
CA ARG A 27 -4.01 10.60 -4.53
C ARG A 27 -4.63 11.96 -4.19
N GLU A 28 -5.30 12.03 -3.06
CA GLU A 28 -5.94 13.28 -2.63
C GLU A 28 -4.91 14.38 -2.38
N ALA A 29 -3.70 13.99 -2.04
CA ALA A 29 -2.60 14.93 -1.84
C ALA A 29 -1.94 15.34 -3.16
N GLY A 30 -2.37 14.78 -4.28
CA GLY A 30 -1.82 15.14 -5.58
C GLY A 30 -0.67 14.26 -6.04
N ALA A 31 -0.55 13.06 -5.48
CA ALA A 31 0.58 12.18 -5.79
C ALA A 31 0.64 11.78 -7.26
N ALA A 32 -0.50 11.79 -7.96
CA ALA A 32 -0.48 11.45 -9.39
C ALA A 32 0.44 12.39 -10.17
N ASP A 33 0.53 13.63 -9.73
CA ASP A 33 1.39 14.61 -10.38
C ASP A 33 2.72 14.79 -9.65
N LEU A 34 2.69 14.74 -8.33
CA LEU A 34 3.84 15.13 -7.52
C LEU A 34 4.74 13.96 -7.12
N ALA A 35 4.22 12.73 -7.16
CA ALA A 35 4.97 11.55 -6.75
C ALA A 35 4.47 10.35 -7.57
N ALA A 36 4.42 10.52 -8.89
CA ALA A 36 3.81 9.54 -9.78
C ALA A 36 4.43 8.16 -9.68
N ALA A 37 5.75 8.09 -9.59
CA ALA A 37 6.45 6.79 -9.55
C ALA A 37 6.09 6.01 -8.29
N GLU A 38 6.08 6.68 -7.14
CA GLU A 38 5.76 6.00 -5.89
C GLU A 38 4.29 5.60 -5.84
N LEU A 39 3.41 6.45 -6.37
CA LEU A 39 2.00 6.11 -6.42
C LEU A 39 1.77 4.90 -7.32
N ALA A 40 2.40 4.89 -8.49
CA ALA A 40 2.27 3.75 -9.40
C ALA A 40 2.79 2.46 -8.78
N ALA A 41 3.91 2.56 -8.05
CA ALA A 41 4.46 1.39 -7.35
C ALA A 41 3.48 0.88 -6.30
N ALA A 42 2.85 1.80 -5.55
CA ALA A 42 1.88 1.41 -4.54
C ALA A 42 0.70 0.66 -5.17
N GLU A 43 0.20 1.18 -6.29
CA GLU A 43 -0.92 0.56 -6.97
C GLU A 43 -0.56 -0.82 -7.51
N LYS A 44 0.66 -0.96 -8.00
CA LYS A 44 1.12 -2.24 -8.51
C LYS A 44 1.24 -3.29 -7.40
N TYR A 45 1.76 -2.88 -6.25
CA TYR A 45 1.85 -3.79 -5.11
C TYR A 45 0.46 -4.17 -4.61
N LEU A 46 -0.50 -3.25 -4.62
CA LEU A 46 -1.86 -3.59 -4.23
C LEU A 46 -2.47 -4.60 -5.20
N GLN A 47 -2.26 -4.41 -6.50
CA GLN A 47 -2.74 -5.38 -7.48
C GLN A 47 -2.10 -6.75 -7.23
N ASN A 48 -0.81 -6.77 -6.96
CA ASN A 48 -0.12 -8.01 -6.64
C ASN A 48 -0.72 -8.67 -5.40
N ALA A 49 -1.06 -7.87 -4.39
CA ALA A 49 -1.68 -8.39 -3.18
C ALA A 49 -3.03 -9.05 -3.50
N GLU A 50 -3.82 -8.41 -4.37
CA GLU A 50 -5.11 -8.97 -4.76
C GLU A 50 -4.95 -10.27 -5.52
N ASP A 51 -3.97 -10.34 -6.41
CA ASP A 51 -3.69 -11.57 -7.15
C ASP A 51 -3.29 -12.69 -6.21
N LYS A 52 -2.43 -12.40 -5.26
CA LYS A 52 -1.99 -13.41 -4.29
C LYS A 52 -3.12 -13.85 -3.39
N LEU A 53 -4.01 -12.92 -3.03
CA LEU A 53 -5.18 -13.25 -2.25
C LEU A 53 -6.08 -14.22 -3.00
N ASP A 54 -6.30 -13.98 -4.29
CA ASP A 54 -7.12 -14.86 -5.11
C ASP A 54 -6.54 -16.27 -5.20
N ASP A 55 -5.21 -16.37 -5.14
CA ASP A 55 -4.52 -17.65 -5.18
C ASP A 55 -4.38 -18.28 -3.79
N HIS A 56 -4.96 -17.65 -2.78
CA HIS A 56 -4.88 -18.11 -1.39
C HIS A 56 -3.46 -18.12 -0.84
N GLU A 57 -2.59 -17.30 -1.43
CA GLU A 57 -1.22 -17.12 -0.94
C GLU A 57 -1.22 -15.95 0.03
N TYR A 58 -1.71 -16.21 1.25
CA TYR A 58 -2.03 -15.13 2.18
C TYR A 58 -0.80 -14.43 2.74
N ARG A 59 0.29 -15.14 2.94
CA ARG A 59 1.52 -14.49 3.42
C ARG A 59 2.04 -13.51 2.38
N GLU A 60 2.09 -13.96 1.13
CA GLU A 60 2.56 -13.11 0.04
C GLU A 60 1.63 -11.93 -0.18
N ALA A 61 0.32 -12.19 -0.06
CA ALA A 61 -0.66 -11.10 -0.18
C ALA A 61 -0.45 -10.05 0.91
N ARG A 62 -0.22 -10.52 2.15
CA ARG A 62 0.03 -9.60 3.25
C ARG A 62 1.27 -8.77 3.02
N ASN A 63 2.36 -9.41 2.59
CA ASN A 63 3.60 -8.69 2.35
C ASN A 63 3.45 -7.67 1.24
N ALA A 64 2.74 -8.02 0.18
CA ALA A 64 2.51 -7.08 -0.92
C ALA A 64 1.64 -5.91 -0.47
N ALA A 65 0.62 -6.17 0.35
CA ALA A 65 -0.24 -5.10 0.86
C ALA A 65 0.55 -4.15 1.77
N LEU A 66 1.43 -4.69 2.61
CA LEU A 66 2.27 -3.84 3.45
C LEU A 66 3.21 -2.98 2.60
N GLU A 67 3.75 -3.56 1.54
CA GLU A 67 4.62 -2.79 0.65
C GLU A 67 3.83 -1.71 -0.07
N ALA A 68 2.61 -2.02 -0.50
CA ALA A 68 1.74 -1.02 -1.14
C ALA A 68 1.50 0.16 -0.20
N LYS A 69 1.21 -0.13 1.07
CA LYS A 69 0.99 0.92 2.05
C LYS A 69 2.24 1.80 2.21
N LEU A 70 3.41 1.18 2.31
CA LEU A 70 4.64 1.93 2.49
C LEU A 70 4.92 2.84 1.30
N ARG A 71 4.69 2.33 0.08
CA ARG A 71 4.91 3.14 -1.11
C ARG A 71 3.92 4.28 -1.20
N ALA A 72 2.67 4.04 -0.80
CA ALA A 72 1.67 5.10 -0.78
C ALA A 72 2.02 6.18 0.24
N GLN A 73 2.52 5.77 1.41
CA GLN A 73 2.94 6.74 2.42
C GLN A 73 4.12 7.57 1.93
N LYS A 74 5.03 6.94 1.20
CA LYS A 74 6.14 7.67 0.60
C LYS A 74 5.64 8.66 -0.44
N ALA A 75 4.66 8.24 -1.25
CA ALA A 75 4.08 9.12 -2.24
C ALA A 75 3.42 10.34 -1.57
N LEU A 76 2.72 10.10 -0.48
CA LEU A 76 2.10 11.19 0.28
C LEU A 76 3.16 12.16 0.79
N GLN A 77 4.22 11.62 1.39
CA GLN A 77 5.29 12.44 1.94
C GLN A 77 5.95 13.30 0.86
N LEU A 78 6.25 12.70 -0.28
CA LEU A 78 6.86 13.42 -1.38
C LEU A 78 5.95 14.50 -1.94
N SER A 79 4.64 14.22 -1.99
CA SER A 79 3.68 15.18 -2.47
C SER A 79 3.61 16.40 -1.57
N GLU A 80 3.58 16.16 -0.27
CA GLU A 80 3.51 17.26 0.69
C GLU A 80 4.79 18.07 0.71
N THR A 81 5.92 17.42 0.61
CA THR A 81 7.20 18.11 0.53
C THR A 81 7.28 18.98 -0.72
N SER A 82 6.81 18.46 -1.84
CA SER A 82 6.80 19.21 -3.08
C SER A 82 5.93 20.47 -2.98
N LYS A 83 4.77 20.33 -2.33
CA LYS A 83 3.89 21.48 -2.14
C LYS A 83 4.53 22.52 -1.25
N ASP A 84 5.20 22.11 -0.19
CA ASP A 84 5.88 23.04 0.71
C ASP A 84 6.95 23.81 -0.03
N SER A 85 7.74 23.13 -0.85
CA SER A 85 8.79 23.77 -1.64
C SER A 85 8.20 24.78 -2.61
N ARG A 86 7.07 24.46 -3.22
CA ARG A 86 6.45 25.34 -4.22
C ARG A 86 5.72 26.50 -3.56
N GLY A 87 5.29 26.31 -2.34
CA GLY A 87 4.59 27.36 -1.60
C GLY A 87 5.49 28.48 -1.15
N ASN A 88 6.79 28.25 -1.17
CA ASN A 88 7.74 29.26 -0.78
C ASN A 88 8.34 29.95 -1.96
#